data_0aae3d5fb0e8d91430aeca92db8652fe
#
_entry.id   0aae3d5fb0e8d91430aeca92db8652fe
#
_cell.length_a   1.000
_cell.length_b   1.000
_cell.length_c   1.000
_cell.angle_alpha   90.00
_cell.angle_beta   90.00
_cell.angle_gamma   90.00
#
_symmetry.space_group_name_H-M   'P 1'
#
loop_
_entity.id
_entity.type
_entity.pdbx_description
1 polymer ?
#
loop_
_entity_poly.entity_id
_entity_poly.type
_entity_poly.pdbx_seq_one_letter_code
_entity_poly.pdbx_strand_id
1 'polypeptide(L)'
;MRFWQQYGDTLRRAENEFGVPADVIVGILGVETIYGRDMGNFRVIDALSTLAFDYPDTPNREDRSTMFRNQLKDFLLWCRDTGTDTFSVLGSYAGAVGIPQFMPTSIREYAIDYDRDGHIDLRNSAVDAIGSVARFLQMHGWEPNRPVMWNIAGDADSQGIAAAAADGQPYPGMTLSRLTRAGLALAPGVDTAREQETEVLMIDLPTPGQPTEYRVGLRNFYVLTRYNRSFFYAAAVYELGQAVRQAMQG
;
A
#
# COMPACT_ATOMS: atom_id res chain seq x y z
N MET A 1 12.66 12.70 -5.37
CA MET A 1 12.99 13.27 -6.69
C MET A 1 14.00 12.42 -7.50
N ARG A 2 15.20 12.08 -6.99
CA ARG A 2 16.21 11.30 -7.76
C ARG A 2 15.68 9.99 -8.34
N PHE A 3 14.90 9.22 -7.56
CA PHE A 3 14.30 7.97 -8.02
C PHE A 3 13.35 8.19 -9.20
N TRP A 4 12.45 9.17 -9.12
CA TRP A 4 11.56 9.52 -10.23
C TRP A 4 12.31 9.98 -11.47
N GLN A 5 13.35 10.81 -11.32
CA GLN A 5 14.18 11.24 -12.45
C GLN A 5 14.86 10.07 -13.14
N GLN A 6 15.36 9.11 -12.36
CA GLN A 6 16.06 7.93 -12.89
C GLN A 6 15.12 6.94 -13.58
N TYR A 7 13.92 6.72 -13.04
CA TYR A 7 12.98 5.70 -13.49
C TYR A 7 11.68 6.26 -14.10
N GLY A 8 11.67 7.52 -14.53
CA GLY A 8 10.47 8.20 -15.03
C GLY A 8 9.81 7.52 -16.21
N ASP A 9 10.59 6.95 -17.14
CA ASP A 9 10.06 6.21 -18.28
C ASP A 9 9.40 4.89 -17.85
N THR A 10 10.00 4.18 -16.91
CA THR A 10 9.44 2.96 -16.34
C THR A 10 8.15 3.25 -15.56
N LEU A 11 8.13 4.32 -14.78
CA LEU A 11 6.95 4.75 -14.04
C LEU A 11 5.79 5.10 -14.97
N ARG A 12 6.05 5.87 -16.05
CA ARG A 12 5.03 6.17 -17.08
C ARG A 12 4.53 4.92 -17.78
N ARG A 13 5.42 3.98 -18.11
CA ARG A 13 5.03 2.70 -18.70
C ARG A 13 4.11 1.93 -17.76
N ALA A 14 4.44 1.84 -16.46
CA ALA A 14 3.62 1.17 -15.46
C ALA A 14 2.27 1.86 -15.27
N GLU A 15 2.23 3.19 -15.24
CA GLU A 15 0.99 3.96 -15.16
C GLU A 15 0.08 3.69 -16.38
N ASN A 16 0.64 3.66 -17.59
CA ASN A 16 -0.12 3.37 -18.80
C ASN A 16 -0.62 1.92 -18.88
N GLU A 17 0.18 0.96 -18.42
CA GLU A 17 -0.11 -0.48 -18.50
C GLU A 17 -1.09 -0.93 -17.42
N PHE A 18 -0.91 -0.48 -16.18
CA PHE A 18 -1.67 -0.94 -15.02
C PHE A 18 -2.72 0.07 -14.53
N GLY A 19 -2.71 1.29 -15.06
CA GLY A 19 -3.63 2.37 -14.64
C GLY A 19 -3.33 2.93 -13.25
N VAL A 20 -2.20 2.60 -12.66
CA VAL A 20 -1.76 3.07 -11.33
C VAL A 20 -0.86 4.28 -11.48
N PRO A 21 -1.21 5.45 -10.91
CA PRO A 21 -0.40 6.66 -11.05
C PRO A 21 1.04 6.50 -10.54
N ALA A 22 1.99 7.09 -11.26
CA ALA A 22 3.42 7.02 -10.95
C ALA A 22 3.74 7.49 -9.51
N ASP A 23 3.05 8.52 -9.01
CA ASP A 23 3.24 9.03 -7.65
C ASP A 23 2.81 8.02 -6.58
N VAL A 24 1.77 7.24 -6.82
CA VAL A 24 1.35 6.17 -5.89
C VAL A 24 2.43 5.08 -5.80
N ILE A 25 2.98 4.65 -6.94
CA ILE A 25 4.07 3.67 -6.98
C ILE A 25 5.29 4.20 -6.22
N VAL A 26 5.66 5.45 -6.50
CA VAL A 26 6.79 6.13 -5.82
C VAL A 26 6.52 6.29 -4.33
N GLY A 27 5.29 6.59 -3.93
CA GLY A 27 4.89 6.68 -2.52
C GLY A 27 5.11 5.36 -1.78
N ILE A 28 4.66 4.23 -2.36
CA ILE A 28 4.88 2.90 -1.78
C ILE A 28 6.37 2.59 -1.63
N LEU A 29 7.16 2.68 -2.71
CA LEU A 29 8.59 2.37 -2.69
C LEU A 29 9.38 3.29 -1.75
N GLY A 30 8.89 4.53 -1.57
CA GLY A 30 9.46 5.49 -0.62
C GLY A 30 9.20 5.11 0.83
N VAL A 31 7.95 4.77 1.16
CA VAL A 31 7.54 4.38 2.52
C VAL A 31 8.17 3.04 2.92
N GLU A 32 8.19 2.06 2.00
CA GLU A 32 8.68 0.71 2.30
C GLU A 32 10.19 0.68 2.60
N THR A 33 11.00 1.26 1.74
CA THR A 33 12.45 1.02 1.81
C THR A 33 13.31 2.26 1.55
N ILE A 34 12.71 3.45 1.52
CA ILE A 34 13.41 4.67 1.07
C ILE A 34 14.08 4.41 -0.30
N TYR A 35 13.28 3.83 -1.22
CA TYR A 35 13.72 3.48 -2.57
C TYR A 35 14.89 2.48 -2.60
N GLY A 36 14.82 1.43 -1.80
CA GLY A 36 15.81 0.35 -1.73
C GLY A 36 17.00 0.60 -0.81
N ARG A 37 17.00 1.67 -0.02
CA ARG A 37 18.09 1.94 0.94
C ARG A 37 18.01 1.09 2.20
N ASP A 38 16.82 0.72 2.62
CA ASP A 38 16.57 -0.08 3.82
C ASP A 38 15.60 -1.23 3.51
N MET A 39 16.13 -2.34 3.06
CA MET A 39 15.37 -3.54 2.67
C MET A 39 15.44 -4.67 3.71
N GLY A 40 16.07 -4.42 4.86
CA GLY A 40 16.34 -5.42 5.88
C GLY A 40 17.54 -6.35 5.52
N ASN A 41 18.12 -6.93 6.60
CA ASN A 41 19.32 -7.77 6.54
C ASN A 41 19.12 -9.11 7.25
N PHE A 42 17.91 -9.51 7.58
CA PHE A 42 17.60 -10.81 8.15
C PHE A 42 17.55 -11.85 7.03
N ARG A 43 18.10 -13.03 7.27
CA ARG A 43 17.82 -14.15 6.37
C ARG A 43 16.33 -14.48 6.44
N VAL A 44 15.68 -14.46 5.27
CA VAL A 44 14.21 -14.64 5.19
C VAL A 44 13.80 -16.01 5.73
N ILE A 45 14.59 -17.05 5.46
CA ILE A 45 14.31 -18.40 5.98
C ILE A 45 14.29 -18.42 7.52
N ASP A 46 15.23 -17.74 8.18
CA ASP A 46 15.32 -17.71 9.65
C ASP A 46 14.14 -16.91 10.23
N ALA A 47 13.85 -15.73 9.66
CA ALA A 47 12.75 -14.88 10.08
C ALA A 47 11.39 -15.61 9.99
N LEU A 48 11.11 -16.21 8.83
CA LEU A 48 9.86 -16.92 8.61
C LEU A 48 9.76 -18.20 9.45
N SER A 49 10.85 -18.95 9.62
CA SER A 49 10.84 -20.16 10.46
C SER A 49 10.61 -19.83 11.91
N THR A 50 11.25 -18.77 12.43
CA THR A 50 11.02 -18.31 13.80
C THR A 50 9.56 -17.91 14.00
N LEU A 51 8.99 -17.08 13.14
CA LEU A 51 7.61 -16.62 13.26
C LEU A 51 6.58 -17.73 12.98
N ALA A 52 6.93 -18.73 12.19
CA ALA A 52 6.06 -19.87 11.90
C ALA A 52 5.95 -20.86 13.08
N PHE A 53 7.04 -21.06 13.83
CA PHE A 53 7.13 -22.13 14.83
C PHE A 53 7.34 -21.64 16.26
N ASP A 54 7.87 -20.43 16.42
CA ASP A 54 8.16 -19.81 17.72
C ASP A 54 7.64 -18.35 17.78
N TYR A 55 6.38 -18.17 17.37
CA TYR A 55 5.74 -16.84 17.41
C TYR A 55 5.58 -16.39 18.87
N PRO A 56 5.81 -15.10 19.20
CA PRO A 56 5.63 -14.56 20.54
C PRO A 56 4.26 -14.87 21.12
N ASP A 57 4.19 -14.97 22.46
CA ASP A 57 2.95 -15.26 23.18
C ASP A 57 2.03 -14.03 23.14
N THR A 58 1.01 -14.12 22.30
CA THR A 58 0.01 -13.07 22.05
C THR A 58 -1.36 -13.70 21.86
N PRO A 59 -2.47 -12.96 22.10
CA PRO A 59 -3.82 -13.52 21.99
C PRO A 59 -4.14 -14.14 20.62
N ASN A 60 -3.46 -13.71 19.54
CA ASN A 60 -3.66 -14.22 18.18
C ASN A 60 -2.46 -15.03 17.66
N ARG A 61 -1.67 -15.64 18.59
CA ARG A 61 -0.45 -16.40 18.26
C ARG A 61 -0.68 -17.49 17.23
N GLU A 62 -1.74 -18.27 17.36
CA GLU A 62 -2.01 -19.41 16.47
C GLU A 62 -2.30 -18.95 15.04
N ASP A 63 -3.16 -17.94 14.88
CA ASP A 63 -3.48 -17.36 13.56
C ASP A 63 -2.23 -16.77 12.90
N ARG A 64 -1.41 -16.07 13.69
CA ARG A 64 -0.16 -15.48 13.20
C ARG A 64 0.85 -16.55 12.81
N SER A 65 1.07 -17.56 13.64
CA SER A 65 1.93 -18.70 13.29
C SER A 65 1.46 -19.39 12.01
N THR A 66 0.16 -19.61 11.86
CA THR A 66 -0.41 -20.22 10.66
C THR A 66 -0.17 -19.35 9.43
N MET A 67 -0.36 -18.05 9.55
CA MET A 67 -0.03 -17.10 8.47
C MET A 67 1.45 -17.22 8.06
N PHE A 68 2.37 -17.20 9.02
CA PHE A 68 3.81 -17.30 8.74
C PHE A 68 4.23 -18.67 8.20
N ARG A 69 3.57 -19.78 8.58
CA ARG A 69 3.77 -21.09 7.94
C ARG A 69 3.41 -21.06 6.46
N ASN A 70 2.34 -20.37 6.09
CA ASN A 70 1.98 -20.18 4.68
C ASN A 70 3.03 -19.34 3.95
N GLN A 71 3.52 -18.26 4.56
CA GLN A 71 4.61 -17.46 3.99
C GLN A 71 5.90 -18.28 3.81
N LEU A 72 6.27 -19.08 4.79
CA LEU A 72 7.44 -19.98 4.72
C LEU A 72 7.29 -21.01 3.59
N LYS A 73 6.11 -21.61 3.47
CA LYS A 73 5.79 -22.53 2.36
C LYS A 73 5.97 -21.85 1.01
N ASP A 74 5.39 -20.66 0.83
CA ASP A 74 5.48 -19.93 -0.43
C ASP A 74 6.91 -19.45 -0.73
N PHE A 75 7.67 -19.09 0.29
CA PHE A 75 9.10 -18.78 0.19
C PHE A 75 9.91 -19.98 -0.36
N LEU A 76 9.71 -21.16 0.22
CA LEU A 76 10.42 -22.37 -0.22
C LEU A 76 10.02 -22.77 -1.66
N LEU A 77 8.75 -22.62 -2.00
CA LEU A 77 8.26 -22.88 -3.36
C LEU A 77 8.87 -21.87 -4.35
N TRP A 78 8.90 -20.58 -4.01
CA TRP A 78 9.52 -19.56 -4.86
C TRP A 78 11.01 -19.84 -5.08
N CYS A 79 11.77 -20.12 -4.01
CA CYS A 79 13.19 -20.45 -4.13
C CYS A 79 13.43 -21.67 -5.01
N ARG A 80 12.62 -22.73 -4.86
CA ARG A 80 12.68 -23.94 -5.70
C ARG A 80 12.41 -23.60 -7.18
N ASP A 81 11.34 -22.85 -7.44
CA ASP A 81 10.86 -22.57 -8.78
C ASP A 81 11.80 -21.64 -9.57
N THR A 82 12.56 -20.79 -8.85
CA THR A 82 13.53 -19.85 -9.42
C THR A 82 14.98 -20.34 -9.33
N GLY A 83 15.26 -21.45 -8.66
CA GLY A 83 16.62 -21.90 -8.38
C GLY A 83 17.39 -21.01 -7.40
N THR A 84 16.70 -20.17 -6.64
CA THR A 84 17.30 -19.25 -5.68
C THR A 84 17.78 -20.01 -4.45
N ASP A 85 19.03 -19.77 -4.00
CA ASP A 85 19.51 -20.31 -2.73
C ASP A 85 18.71 -19.74 -1.56
N THR A 86 17.98 -20.63 -0.89
CA THR A 86 17.10 -20.31 0.24
C THR A 86 17.81 -19.57 1.38
N PHE A 87 19.10 -19.82 1.58
CA PHE A 87 19.88 -19.19 2.65
C PHE A 87 20.52 -17.85 2.24
N SER A 88 20.47 -17.49 0.96
CA SER A 88 21.05 -16.24 0.46
C SER A 88 20.08 -15.05 0.50
N VAL A 89 18.75 -15.31 0.60
CA VAL A 89 17.73 -14.26 0.52
C VAL A 89 17.68 -13.46 1.83
N LEU A 90 17.91 -12.15 1.71
CA LEU A 90 17.81 -11.20 2.82
C LEU A 90 16.53 -10.37 2.70
N GLY A 91 15.97 -9.99 3.84
CA GLY A 91 14.74 -9.18 3.92
C GLY A 91 14.51 -8.60 5.30
N SER A 92 13.26 -8.22 5.57
CA SER A 92 12.85 -7.70 6.88
C SER A 92 12.83 -8.80 7.95
N TYR A 93 12.75 -8.40 9.21
CA TYR A 93 12.55 -9.32 10.35
C TYR A 93 11.27 -10.15 10.25
N ALA A 94 10.31 -9.74 9.42
CA ALA A 94 9.06 -10.46 9.15
C ALA A 94 9.09 -11.25 7.83
N GLY A 95 10.21 -11.27 7.12
CA GLY A 95 10.40 -12.03 5.88
C GLY A 95 9.91 -11.33 4.60
N ALA A 96 9.68 -10.03 4.64
CA ALA A 96 9.39 -9.23 3.44
C ALA A 96 10.68 -8.99 2.63
N VAL A 97 10.58 -9.00 1.30
CA VAL A 97 11.74 -9.04 0.38
C VAL A 97 11.76 -7.83 -0.56
N GLY A 98 12.96 -7.28 -0.72
CA GLY A 98 13.30 -6.34 -1.78
C GLY A 98 12.77 -4.93 -1.59
N ILE A 99 12.90 -4.11 -2.63
CA ILE A 99 12.49 -2.70 -2.66
C ILE A 99 10.99 -2.54 -2.32
N PRO A 100 10.07 -3.42 -2.82
CA PRO A 100 8.64 -3.31 -2.54
C PRO A 100 8.21 -3.99 -1.24
N GLN A 101 9.13 -4.62 -0.48
CA GLN A 101 8.82 -5.37 0.75
C GLN A 101 7.67 -6.38 0.57
N PHE A 102 7.71 -7.14 -0.51
CA PHE A 102 6.72 -8.19 -0.74
C PHE A 102 6.93 -9.38 0.19
N MET A 103 5.84 -9.84 0.78
CA MET A 103 5.80 -11.15 1.43
C MET A 103 5.87 -12.26 0.37
N PRO A 104 6.39 -13.47 0.70
CA PRO A 104 6.55 -14.55 -0.27
C PRO A 104 5.31 -14.91 -1.09
N THR A 105 4.12 -14.92 -0.48
CA THR A 105 2.87 -15.09 -1.23
C THR A 105 2.70 -13.99 -2.28
N SER A 106 2.96 -12.73 -1.92
CA SER A 106 2.86 -11.62 -2.85
C SER A 106 3.89 -11.68 -3.97
N ILE A 107 5.11 -12.20 -3.69
CA ILE A 107 6.12 -12.42 -4.74
C ILE A 107 5.56 -13.41 -5.79
N ARG A 108 5.03 -14.55 -5.34
CA ARG A 108 4.50 -15.58 -6.26
C ARG A 108 3.27 -15.14 -7.06
N GLU A 109 2.43 -14.29 -6.48
CA GLU A 109 1.19 -13.87 -7.10
C GLU A 109 1.34 -12.63 -7.99
N TYR A 110 2.19 -11.66 -7.58
CA TYR A 110 2.20 -10.34 -8.18
C TYR A 110 3.54 -9.91 -8.76
N ALA A 111 4.68 -10.50 -8.35
CA ALA A 111 5.97 -10.10 -8.88
C ALA A 111 6.10 -10.45 -10.37
N ILE A 112 6.75 -9.56 -11.12
CA ILE A 112 6.98 -9.71 -12.56
C ILE A 112 8.40 -9.29 -12.94
N ASP A 113 8.96 -9.96 -13.92
CA ASP A 113 10.14 -9.56 -14.67
C ASP A 113 9.73 -8.40 -15.62
N TYR A 114 9.85 -7.17 -15.13
CA TYR A 114 9.35 -6.00 -15.84
C TYR A 114 10.40 -5.38 -16.76
N ASP A 115 11.69 -5.65 -16.55
CA ASP A 115 12.77 -5.29 -17.49
C ASP A 115 13.02 -6.36 -18.56
N ARG A 116 12.43 -7.56 -18.41
CA ARG A 116 12.47 -8.68 -19.35
C ARG A 116 13.87 -9.27 -19.51
N ASP A 117 14.62 -9.31 -18.44
CA ASP A 117 15.95 -9.95 -18.44
C ASP A 117 15.89 -11.47 -18.18
N GLY A 118 14.70 -12.02 -17.93
CA GLY A 118 14.45 -13.43 -17.67
C GLY A 118 14.40 -13.79 -16.19
N HIS A 119 14.54 -12.80 -15.30
CA HIS A 119 14.56 -12.97 -13.85
C HIS A 119 13.65 -11.96 -13.16
N ILE A 120 13.08 -12.31 -12.02
CA ILE A 120 12.39 -11.37 -11.14
C ILE A 120 13.33 -11.01 -9.99
N ASP A 121 13.90 -9.81 -10.01
CA ASP A 121 14.80 -9.33 -8.97
C ASP A 121 14.24 -8.12 -8.23
N LEU A 122 13.43 -8.36 -7.22
CA LEU A 122 12.82 -7.28 -6.41
C LEU A 122 13.85 -6.55 -5.52
N ARG A 123 15.07 -7.05 -5.40
CA ARG A 123 16.09 -6.44 -4.55
C ARG A 123 17.00 -5.48 -5.32
N ASN A 124 17.41 -5.83 -6.53
CA ASN A 124 18.37 -5.06 -7.30
C ASN A 124 17.76 -4.40 -8.55
N SER A 125 16.62 -4.91 -9.06
CA SER A 125 15.88 -4.28 -10.16
C SER A 125 14.77 -3.37 -9.64
N ALA A 126 15.00 -2.05 -9.68
CA ALA A 126 13.93 -1.08 -9.41
C ALA A 126 12.83 -1.14 -10.49
N VAL A 127 13.15 -1.62 -11.69
CA VAL A 127 12.20 -1.79 -12.79
C VAL A 127 11.18 -2.88 -12.44
N ASP A 128 11.64 -4.03 -11.96
CA ASP A 128 10.77 -5.12 -11.50
C ASP A 128 9.94 -4.69 -10.29
N ALA A 129 10.54 -3.97 -9.35
CA ALA A 129 9.83 -3.45 -8.18
C ALA A 129 8.68 -2.51 -8.59
N ILE A 130 8.91 -1.58 -9.53
CA ILE A 130 7.89 -0.67 -10.07
C ILE A 130 6.75 -1.46 -10.72
N GLY A 131 7.06 -2.37 -11.64
CA GLY A 131 6.06 -3.18 -12.33
C GLY A 131 5.26 -4.05 -11.39
N SER A 132 5.93 -4.69 -10.42
CA SER A 132 5.30 -5.59 -9.43
C SER A 132 4.35 -4.84 -8.50
N VAL A 133 4.73 -3.64 -8.02
CA VAL A 133 3.84 -2.77 -7.22
C VAL A 133 2.61 -2.35 -8.01
N ALA A 134 2.79 -1.91 -9.25
CA ALA A 134 1.68 -1.50 -10.11
C ALA A 134 0.70 -2.66 -10.36
N ARG A 135 1.23 -3.86 -10.67
CA ARG A 135 0.43 -5.07 -10.86
C ARG A 135 -0.31 -5.47 -9.58
N PHE A 136 0.35 -5.40 -8.41
CA PHE A 136 -0.30 -5.66 -7.12
C PHE A 136 -1.54 -4.80 -6.94
N LEU A 137 -1.43 -3.49 -7.12
CA LEU A 137 -2.55 -2.57 -6.94
C LEU A 137 -3.66 -2.81 -7.97
N GLN A 138 -3.30 -3.03 -9.24
CA GLN A 138 -4.27 -3.36 -10.29
C GLN A 138 -5.05 -4.62 -9.94
N MET A 139 -4.38 -5.70 -9.54
CA MET A 139 -5.02 -6.97 -9.19
C MET A 139 -5.88 -6.90 -7.92
N HIS A 140 -5.63 -5.92 -7.05
CA HIS A 140 -6.48 -5.62 -5.90
C HIS A 140 -7.64 -4.65 -6.21
N GLY A 141 -7.83 -4.30 -7.48
CA GLY A 141 -8.96 -3.52 -7.96
C GLY A 141 -8.73 -2.01 -7.92
N TRP A 142 -7.50 -1.56 -8.22
CA TRP A 142 -7.24 -0.16 -8.46
C TRP A 142 -8.10 0.38 -9.60
N GLU A 143 -8.78 1.49 -9.36
CA GLU A 143 -9.62 2.17 -10.34
C GLU A 143 -8.83 3.32 -10.99
N PRO A 144 -8.46 3.22 -12.29
CA PRO A 144 -7.77 4.29 -13.00
C PRO A 144 -8.56 5.59 -13.00
N ASN A 145 -7.87 6.73 -12.88
CA ASN A 145 -8.45 8.07 -12.88
C ASN A 145 -9.46 8.35 -11.75
N ARG A 146 -9.58 7.48 -10.77
CA ARG A 146 -10.39 7.75 -9.58
C ARG A 146 -9.49 8.25 -8.43
N PRO A 147 -9.95 9.20 -7.63
CA PRO A 147 -9.19 9.70 -6.49
C PRO A 147 -9.00 8.62 -5.43
N VAL A 148 -8.00 8.84 -4.57
CA VAL A 148 -7.71 7.96 -3.42
C VAL A 148 -8.56 8.36 -2.22
N MET A 149 -8.60 9.66 -1.91
CA MET A 149 -9.36 10.20 -0.79
C MET A 149 -9.73 11.67 -1.03
N TRP A 150 -10.71 12.15 -0.28
CA TRP A 150 -11.12 13.55 -0.24
C TRP A 150 -10.97 14.12 1.17
N ASN A 151 -10.58 15.38 1.25
CA ASN A 151 -10.61 16.12 2.51
C ASN A 151 -12.03 16.53 2.85
N ILE A 152 -12.37 16.55 4.15
CA ILE A 152 -13.62 17.12 4.65
C ILE A 152 -13.43 18.59 4.97
N ALA A 153 -14.53 19.33 5.08
CA ALA A 153 -14.52 20.70 5.56
C ALA A 153 -14.06 20.76 7.03
N GLY A 154 -13.38 21.85 7.38
CA GLY A 154 -12.82 22.04 8.73
C GLY A 154 -13.84 22.51 9.80
N ASP A 155 -15.15 22.59 9.48
CA ASP A 155 -16.17 23.02 10.43
C ASP A 155 -16.48 21.92 11.47
N ALA A 156 -17.02 22.34 12.62
CA ALA A 156 -17.27 21.45 13.75
C ALA A 156 -18.33 20.38 13.44
N ASP A 157 -19.33 20.71 12.62
CA ASP A 157 -20.40 19.79 12.27
C ASP A 157 -19.88 18.66 11.39
N SER A 158 -19.08 18.97 10.34
CA SER A 158 -18.42 17.97 9.50
C SER A 158 -17.48 17.07 10.30
N GLN A 159 -16.70 17.63 11.23
CA GLN A 159 -15.82 16.87 12.12
C GLN A 159 -16.61 15.93 13.05
N GLY A 160 -17.71 16.38 13.62
CA GLY A 160 -18.59 15.57 14.48
C GLY A 160 -19.22 14.40 13.73
N ILE A 161 -19.69 14.64 12.50
CA ILE A 161 -20.28 13.60 11.64
C ILE A 161 -19.22 12.58 11.24
N ALA A 162 -18.02 13.03 10.87
CA ALA A 162 -16.91 12.16 10.51
C ALA A 162 -16.51 11.25 11.69
N ALA A 163 -16.41 11.82 12.90
CA ALA A 163 -16.11 11.06 14.12
C ALA A 163 -17.16 9.98 14.39
N ALA A 164 -18.44 10.29 14.18
CA ALA A 164 -19.53 9.33 14.37
C ALA A 164 -19.59 8.24 13.28
N ALA A 165 -19.07 8.53 12.08
CA ALA A 165 -19.06 7.59 10.95
C ALA A 165 -17.81 6.73 10.88
N ALA A 166 -16.74 7.08 11.61
CA ALA A 166 -15.49 6.32 11.65
C ALA A 166 -15.68 5.02 12.43
N ASP A 167 -15.63 3.89 11.74
CA ASP A 167 -15.78 2.54 12.31
C ASP A 167 -14.50 1.71 12.29
N GLY A 168 -13.39 2.29 11.79
CA GLY A 168 -12.09 1.64 11.65
C GLY A 168 -12.05 0.53 10.60
N GLN A 169 -13.10 0.36 9.80
CA GLN A 169 -13.13 -0.64 8.75
C GLN A 169 -12.45 -0.13 7.47
N PRO A 170 -11.56 -0.90 6.86
CA PRO A 170 -10.76 -0.43 5.74
C PRO A 170 -11.48 -0.46 4.38
N TYR A 171 -12.69 -0.98 4.30
CA TYR A 171 -13.42 -1.08 3.03
C TYR A 171 -14.57 -0.08 2.94
N PRO A 172 -14.91 0.40 1.74
CA PRO A 172 -16.06 1.25 1.54
C PRO A 172 -17.35 0.53 1.96
N GLY A 173 -18.07 1.11 2.92
CA GLY A 173 -19.28 0.49 3.50
C GLY A 173 -20.48 1.43 3.55
N MET A 174 -20.35 2.65 3.02
CA MET A 174 -21.42 3.63 2.98
C MET A 174 -21.35 4.50 1.71
N THR A 175 -22.46 5.10 1.29
CA THR A 175 -22.43 6.03 0.16
C THR A 175 -22.10 7.46 0.63
N LEU A 176 -21.52 8.27 -0.26
CA LEU A 176 -21.25 9.67 0.03
C LEU A 176 -22.57 10.41 0.37
N SER A 177 -23.69 10.08 -0.29
CA SER A 177 -25.01 10.67 -0.01
C SER A 177 -25.45 10.46 1.44
N ARG A 178 -25.09 9.36 2.10
CA ARG A 178 -25.39 9.15 3.52
C ARG A 178 -24.69 10.18 4.40
N LEU A 179 -23.41 10.47 4.12
CA LEU A 179 -22.61 11.44 4.88
C LEU A 179 -23.09 12.87 4.63
N THR A 180 -23.34 13.24 3.37
CA THR A 180 -23.76 14.59 2.99
C THR A 180 -25.18 14.92 3.50
N ARG A 181 -26.10 13.94 3.52
CA ARG A 181 -27.43 14.10 4.16
C ARG A 181 -27.34 14.27 5.67
N ALA A 182 -26.34 13.72 6.32
CA ALA A 182 -26.06 13.95 7.73
C ALA A 182 -25.47 15.34 7.99
N GLY A 183 -25.07 16.08 6.94
CA GLY A 183 -24.51 17.43 7.02
C GLY A 183 -22.99 17.51 6.81
N LEU A 184 -22.30 16.38 6.51
CA LEU A 184 -20.87 16.41 6.21
C LEU A 184 -20.63 17.17 4.91
N ALA A 185 -19.76 18.17 4.97
CA ALA A 185 -19.26 18.89 3.81
C ALA A 185 -17.85 18.41 3.43
N LEU A 186 -17.59 18.28 2.12
CA LEU A 186 -16.24 18.04 1.61
C LEU A 186 -15.52 19.38 1.38
N ALA A 187 -14.19 19.32 1.39
CA ALA A 187 -13.37 20.47 1.00
C ALA A 187 -13.65 20.86 -0.46
N PRO A 188 -13.41 22.14 -0.86
CA PRO A 188 -13.64 22.61 -2.22
C PRO A 188 -12.91 21.75 -3.28
N GLY A 189 -13.55 21.60 -4.46
CA GLY A 189 -12.99 20.88 -5.61
C GLY A 189 -13.58 19.49 -5.88
N VAL A 190 -14.48 19.01 -5.02
CA VAL A 190 -15.22 17.75 -5.24
C VAL A 190 -16.63 18.08 -5.76
N ASP A 191 -17.01 17.48 -6.90
CA ASP A 191 -18.39 17.54 -7.39
C ASP A 191 -19.27 16.54 -6.62
N THR A 192 -19.73 16.96 -5.45
CA THR A 192 -20.55 16.14 -4.57
C THR A 192 -21.86 15.70 -5.19
N ALA A 193 -22.43 16.48 -6.13
CA ALA A 193 -23.67 16.11 -6.80
C ALA A 193 -23.47 14.87 -7.70
N ARG A 194 -22.33 14.80 -8.37
CA ARG A 194 -21.98 13.66 -9.23
C ARG A 194 -21.58 12.41 -8.44
N GLU A 195 -21.00 12.59 -7.26
CA GLU A 195 -20.39 11.49 -6.48
C GLU A 195 -21.33 10.92 -5.39
N GLN A 196 -22.61 11.28 -5.37
CA GLN A 196 -23.57 10.88 -4.32
C GLN A 196 -23.64 9.36 -4.07
N GLU A 197 -23.58 8.55 -5.12
CA GLU A 197 -23.68 7.09 -5.03
C GLU A 197 -22.30 6.40 -4.90
N THR A 198 -21.22 7.18 -4.84
CA THR A 198 -19.88 6.63 -4.63
C THR A 198 -19.79 5.99 -3.24
N GLU A 199 -19.37 4.73 -3.22
CA GLU A 199 -19.07 4.02 -1.98
C GLU A 199 -17.78 4.56 -1.37
N VAL A 200 -17.85 4.90 -0.08
CA VAL A 200 -16.76 5.53 0.68
C VAL A 200 -16.58 4.87 2.05
N LEU A 201 -15.43 5.12 2.63
CA LEU A 201 -15.12 4.81 4.04
C LEU A 201 -14.70 6.09 4.76
N MET A 202 -14.85 6.13 6.09
CA MET A 202 -14.33 7.22 6.89
C MET A 202 -12.93 6.83 7.40
N ILE A 203 -11.96 7.68 7.06
CA ILE A 203 -10.56 7.56 7.52
C ILE A 203 -10.43 8.40 8.78
N ASP A 204 -9.93 7.82 9.85
CA ASP A 204 -9.52 8.50 11.06
C ASP A 204 -8.01 8.35 11.29
N LEU A 205 -7.35 9.47 11.57
CA LEU A 205 -5.89 9.56 11.79
C LEU A 205 -5.65 10.24 13.16
N PRO A 206 -5.85 9.49 14.26
CA PRO A 206 -5.65 10.04 15.61
C PRO A 206 -4.16 10.30 15.88
N THR A 207 -3.81 11.52 16.26
CA THR A 207 -2.45 11.90 16.66
C THR A 207 -2.44 12.30 18.14
N PRO A 208 -1.57 11.71 18.99
CA PRO A 208 -1.52 12.05 20.40
C PRO A 208 -1.37 13.56 20.64
N GLY A 209 -2.26 14.14 21.45
CA GLY A 209 -2.24 15.56 21.80
C GLY A 209 -2.72 16.51 20.71
N GLN A 210 -3.25 15.99 19.60
CA GLN A 210 -3.84 16.78 18.52
C GLN A 210 -5.28 16.30 18.25
N PRO A 211 -6.15 17.12 17.65
CA PRO A 211 -7.43 16.67 17.13
C PRO A 211 -7.23 15.55 16.11
N THR A 212 -8.12 14.56 16.13
CA THR A 212 -8.12 13.51 15.10
C THR A 212 -8.42 14.13 13.74
N GLU A 213 -7.60 13.81 12.74
CA GLU A 213 -7.84 14.19 11.36
C GLU A 213 -8.78 13.17 10.71
N TYR A 214 -9.80 13.66 10.00
CA TYR A 214 -10.75 12.81 9.25
C TYR A 214 -10.71 13.11 7.77
N ARG A 215 -10.83 12.06 6.95
CA ARG A 215 -10.93 12.15 5.48
C ARG A 215 -11.93 11.10 4.96
N VAL A 216 -12.43 11.33 3.77
CA VAL A 216 -13.29 10.37 3.06
C VAL A 216 -12.42 9.54 2.13
N GLY A 217 -12.29 8.25 2.41
CA GLY A 217 -11.56 7.30 1.58
C GLY A 217 -12.45 6.70 0.49
N LEU A 218 -11.87 6.46 -0.68
CA LEU A 218 -12.51 5.81 -1.81
C LEU A 218 -11.96 4.39 -2.03
N ARG A 219 -12.41 3.74 -3.10
CA ARG A 219 -11.92 2.41 -3.49
C ARG A 219 -10.39 2.33 -3.56
N ASN A 220 -9.73 3.33 -4.14
CA ASN A 220 -8.27 3.34 -4.25
C ASN A 220 -7.56 3.46 -2.88
N PHE A 221 -8.15 4.13 -1.90
CA PHE A 221 -7.64 4.11 -0.53
C PHE A 221 -7.72 2.70 0.08
N TYR A 222 -8.86 2.02 -0.09
CA TYR A 222 -8.98 0.62 0.31
C TYR A 222 -7.92 -0.26 -0.35
N VAL A 223 -7.64 -0.07 -1.65
CA VAL A 223 -6.61 -0.83 -2.36
C VAL A 223 -5.22 -0.61 -1.74
N LEU A 224 -4.89 0.61 -1.32
CA LEU A 224 -3.64 0.87 -0.58
C LEU A 224 -3.59 0.10 0.75
N THR A 225 -4.73 -0.03 1.45
CA THR A 225 -4.78 -0.83 2.69
C THR A 225 -4.61 -2.34 2.46
N ARG A 226 -4.68 -2.81 1.21
CA ARG A 226 -4.34 -4.21 0.86
C ARG A 226 -2.84 -4.47 0.92
N TYR A 227 -2.04 -3.43 0.70
CA TYR A 227 -0.59 -3.49 0.87
C TYR A 227 -0.21 -3.54 2.36
N ASN A 228 -0.79 -2.65 3.14
CA ASN A 228 -0.67 -2.64 4.61
C ASN A 228 -1.97 -2.10 5.22
N ARG A 229 -2.57 -2.84 6.15
CA ARG A 229 -3.91 -2.55 6.72
C ARG A 229 -4.00 -1.28 7.59
N SER A 230 -2.97 -0.48 7.66
CA SER A 230 -2.95 0.78 8.42
C SER A 230 -3.46 1.95 7.60
N PHE A 231 -4.41 2.73 8.13
CA PHE A 231 -4.84 3.99 7.54
C PHE A 231 -3.71 5.01 7.47
N PHE A 232 -2.87 5.07 8.51
CA PHE A 232 -1.67 5.90 8.51
C PHE A 232 -0.70 5.54 7.38
N TYR A 233 -0.52 4.24 7.13
CA TYR A 233 0.31 3.79 6.02
C TYR A 233 -0.25 4.27 4.67
N ALA A 234 -1.54 4.00 4.41
CA ALA A 234 -2.17 4.37 3.15
C ALA A 234 -2.18 5.88 2.91
N ALA A 235 -2.43 6.67 3.97
CA ALA A 235 -2.35 8.12 3.91
C ALA A 235 -0.93 8.61 3.65
N ALA A 236 0.08 8.08 4.37
CA ALA A 236 1.49 8.45 4.19
C ALA A 236 2.01 8.12 2.79
N VAL A 237 1.65 6.96 2.23
CA VAL A 237 1.98 6.58 0.85
C VAL A 237 1.43 7.61 -0.13
N TYR A 238 0.15 7.94 -0.01
CA TYR A 238 -0.50 8.90 -0.91
C TYR A 238 0.10 10.30 -0.79
N GLU A 239 0.27 10.81 0.44
CA GLU A 239 0.84 12.14 0.69
C GLU A 239 2.28 12.26 0.21
N LEU A 240 3.12 11.26 0.48
CA LEU A 240 4.49 11.23 -0.03
C LEU A 240 4.50 11.25 -1.57
N GLY A 241 3.66 10.45 -2.21
CA GLY A 241 3.52 10.42 -3.66
C GLY A 241 3.15 11.79 -4.22
N GLN A 242 2.11 12.44 -3.66
CA GLN A 242 1.68 13.78 -4.06
C GLN A 242 2.78 14.83 -3.87
N ALA A 243 3.49 14.81 -2.73
CA ALA A 243 4.59 15.73 -2.47
C ALA A 243 5.73 15.57 -3.47
N VAL A 244 6.09 14.31 -3.82
CA VAL A 244 7.11 14.05 -4.85
C VAL A 244 6.64 14.52 -6.23
N ARG A 245 5.37 14.27 -6.62
CA ARG A 245 4.80 14.75 -7.89
C ARG A 245 4.87 16.27 -7.99
N GLN A 246 4.45 16.98 -6.95
CA GLN A 246 4.52 18.45 -6.91
C GLN A 246 5.96 18.96 -7.07
N ALA A 247 6.91 18.35 -6.38
CA ALA A 247 8.32 18.72 -6.48
C ALA A 247 8.98 18.37 -7.84
N MET A 248 8.34 17.54 -8.67
CA MET A 248 8.79 17.23 -10.04
C MET A 248 8.21 18.20 -11.08
N GLN A 249 7.15 18.96 -10.73
CA GLN A 249 6.47 19.90 -11.63
C GLN A 249 6.95 21.34 -11.45
N GLY A 250 7.59 21.67 -10.33
CA GLY A 250 8.19 22.96 -10.01
C GLY A 250 9.66 22.98 -10.35
#